data_272a2896e5b8cdc71649f24687ba336a
#
_entry.id   272a2896e5b8cdc71649f24687ba336a
#
_cell.length_a   1.000
_cell.length_b   1.000
_cell.length_c   1.000
_cell.angle_alpha   90.00
_cell.angle_beta   90.00
_cell.angle_gamma   90.00
#
_symmetry.space_group_name_H-M   'P 1'
#
loop_
_entity.id
_entity.type
_entity.pdbx_description
1 polymer ?
#
loop_
_entity_poly.entity_id
_entity_poly.type
_entity_poly.pdbx_seq_one_letter_code
_entity_poly.pdbx_strand_id
1 'polypeptide(L)'
;MRKRLLTTSPFLTGLKLLAILPPVGIGWLIYLSRWQWLALLKHPRQFSRHDPLLRFIVLLMGITTLNLKHHDYRSVILSVLMLFVLGNLWLLCRESTQSIAWHELRKFIIQFGLYITISGFAFHWLNQVLTLPTWLKFMLGDLLWGYAANQNRLFGSAYNPNDACCLLLIALGLLLTQLSHGSVHPFTRWPLINWFLVGLLCVGVYQTKSRTGLMIMIAILIMTTYQLCRHHRILVTTILIAGSLIVWHVFPRSASTITALQSRLTIWHNSFTVFKQAPYLGVTYFGFARHYLQLTGTYVPHAHDILLMLLASFGILGGAGFIYLVLSSGWHLTKYWHQYRTPNLRYFMMTLPIILAYGLTDFVLSSMQVLIIILLIIACWHHEQQLRPIISPRKYQSPLI
;
A
#
# COMPACT_ATOMS: atom_id res chain seq x y z
N MET A 1 8.44 -21.92 21.33
CA MET A 1 8.22 -20.59 21.91
C MET A 1 9.45 -19.68 21.85
N ARG A 2 10.64 -20.10 22.26
CA ARG A 2 11.89 -19.28 22.25
C ARG A 2 12.32 -18.78 20.85
N LYS A 3 12.16 -19.54 19.76
CA LYS A 3 12.44 -19.09 18.38
C LYS A 3 11.52 -17.97 17.90
N ARG A 4 10.24 -17.92 18.34
CA ARG A 4 9.27 -16.89 17.95
C ARG A 4 9.57 -15.54 18.61
N LEU A 5 10.05 -15.50 19.84
CA LEU A 5 10.42 -14.25 20.54
C LEU A 5 11.69 -13.58 19.97
N LEU A 6 12.60 -14.38 19.37
CA LEU A 6 13.83 -13.86 18.77
C LEU A 6 13.62 -13.17 17.41
N THR A 7 12.53 -13.46 16.72
CA THR A 7 12.22 -12.84 15.40
C THR A 7 11.35 -11.60 15.48
N THR A 8 10.54 -11.43 16.53
CA THR A 8 9.60 -10.30 16.69
C THR A 8 10.31 -8.98 16.93
N SER A 9 11.32 -8.95 17.79
CA SER A 9 12.07 -7.72 18.10
C SER A 9 12.83 -7.17 16.87
N PRO A 10 13.64 -7.96 16.13
CA PRO A 10 14.33 -7.49 14.94
C PRO A 10 13.40 -7.02 13.82
N PHE A 11 12.23 -7.66 13.62
CA PHE A 11 11.25 -7.25 12.65
C PHE A 11 10.63 -5.88 12.99
N LEU A 12 10.20 -5.68 14.23
CA LEU A 12 9.68 -4.39 14.71
C LEU A 12 10.74 -3.30 14.65
N THR A 13 12.00 -3.62 14.93
CA THR A 13 13.13 -2.69 14.75
C THR A 13 13.26 -2.30 13.27
N GLY A 14 13.18 -3.27 12.35
CA GLY A 14 13.20 -3.00 10.92
C GLY A 14 12.04 -2.09 10.46
N LEU A 15 10.84 -2.29 10.99
CA LEU A 15 9.69 -1.41 10.71
C LEU A 15 9.91 0.01 11.25
N LYS A 16 10.46 0.18 12.46
CA LYS A 16 10.78 1.51 13.01
C LYS A 16 11.87 2.20 12.19
N LEU A 17 12.92 1.48 11.80
CA LEU A 17 13.95 1.98 10.90
C LEU A 17 13.37 2.35 9.53
N LEU A 18 12.42 1.58 8.99
CA LEU A 18 11.71 1.90 7.75
C LEU A 18 11.01 3.26 7.79
N ALA A 19 10.50 3.64 8.95
CA ALA A 19 9.84 4.94 9.14
C ALA A 19 10.86 6.09 9.26
N ILE A 20 11.95 5.91 10.02
CA ILE A 20 12.88 6.99 10.41
C ILE A 20 14.05 7.10 9.43
N LEU A 21 14.63 5.97 9.04
CA LEU A 21 15.79 5.82 8.15
C LEU A 21 15.45 4.80 7.05
N PRO A 22 14.62 5.17 6.07
CA PRO A 22 14.05 4.21 5.11
C PRO A 22 15.06 3.28 4.44
N PRO A 23 16.23 3.73 3.94
CA PRO A 23 17.17 2.82 3.27
C PRO A 23 17.71 1.76 4.23
N VAL A 24 17.96 2.13 5.50
CA VAL A 24 18.42 1.20 6.53
C VAL A 24 17.34 0.19 6.88
N GLY A 25 16.10 0.67 7.08
CA GLY A 25 14.95 -0.19 7.37
C GLY A 25 14.64 -1.18 6.25
N ILE A 26 14.67 -0.72 4.99
CA ILE A 26 14.51 -1.57 3.80
C ILE A 26 15.61 -2.63 3.76
N GLY A 27 16.86 -2.22 3.85
CA GLY A 27 18.02 -3.14 3.84
C GLY A 27 17.94 -4.16 4.97
N TRP A 28 17.55 -3.73 6.19
CA TRP A 28 17.38 -4.61 7.34
C TRP A 28 16.27 -5.66 7.12
N LEU A 29 15.11 -5.25 6.61
CA LEU A 29 14.00 -6.17 6.34
C LEU A 29 14.33 -7.14 5.20
N ILE A 30 15.02 -6.69 4.15
CA ILE A 30 15.53 -7.57 3.08
C ILE A 30 16.53 -8.57 3.68
N TYR A 31 17.45 -8.11 4.51
CA TYR A 31 18.43 -9.00 5.19
C TYR A 31 17.74 -10.05 6.05
N LEU A 32 16.73 -9.68 6.85
CA LEU A 32 15.96 -10.63 7.65
C LEU A 32 15.19 -11.65 6.79
N SER A 33 14.72 -11.22 5.62
CA SER A 33 13.90 -12.06 4.73
C SER A 33 14.71 -13.03 3.84
N ARG A 34 16.03 -12.86 3.72
CA ARG A 34 16.88 -13.51 2.70
C ARG A 34 16.80 -15.05 2.61
N TRP A 35 16.41 -15.72 3.68
CA TRP A 35 16.35 -17.19 3.75
C TRP A 35 14.93 -17.77 3.66
N GLN A 36 13.91 -16.94 3.46
CA GLN A 36 12.51 -17.37 3.53
C GLN A 36 12.16 -18.39 2.43
N TRP A 37 12.63 -18.19 1.20
CA TRP A 37 12.45 -19.17 0.12
C TRP A 37 13.11 -20.53 0.44
N LEU A 38 14.31 -20.51 1.01
CA LEU A 38 14.99 -21.75 1.39
C LEU A 38 14.27 -22.47 2.53
N ALA A 39 13.74 -21.74 3.50
CA ALA A 39 12.92 -22.32 4.55
C ALA A 39 11.64 -22.97 3.98
N LEU A 40 11.01 -22.31 3.00
CA LEU A 40 9.85 -22.84 2.30
C LEU A 40 10.16 -24.12 1.51
N LEU A 41 11.28 -24.17 0.80
CA LEU A 41 11.71 -25.34 0.03
C LEU A 41 12.03 -26.55 0.94
N LYS A 42 12.56 -26.31 2.14
CA LYS A 42 12.80 -27.37 3.14
C LYS A 42 11.50 -27.92 3.74
N HIS A 43 10.45 -27.10 3.78
CA HIS A 43 9.17 -27.47 4.37
C HIS A 43 7.99 -27.21 3.41
N PRO A 44 7.91 -27.91 2.26
CA PRO A 44 6.93 -27.62 1.19
C PRO A 44 5.47 -27.80 1.66
N ARG A 45 5.21 -28.59 2.71
CA ARG A 45 3.87 -28.71 3.32
C ARG A 45 3.38 -27.41 3.96
N GLN A 46 4.28 -26.48 4.30
CA GLN A 46 3.94 -25.12 4.74
C GLN A 46 3.61 -24.20 3.56
N PHE A 47 3.86 -24.66 2.31
CA PHE A 47 3.35 -24.03 1.09
C PHE A 47 1.83 -24.22 1.10
N SER A 48 1.17 -23.37 1.90
CA SER A 48 -0.27 -23.42 2.05
C SER A 48 -0.91 -23.34 0.66
N ARG A 49 -1.73 -24.36 0.31
CA ARG A 49 -2.58 -24.32 -0.89
C ARG A 49 -3.47 -23.07 -0.93
N HIS A 50 -3.50 -22.30 0.13
CA HIS A 50 -4.35 -21.13 0.37
C HIS A 50 -3.59 -19.80 0.47
N ASP A 51 -2.38 -19.65 -0.11
CA ASP A 51 -1.68 -18.37 -0.20
C ASP A 51 -1.78 -17.78 -1.62
N PRO A 52 -2.83 -16.98 -1.92
CA PRO A 52 -3.05 -16.47 -3.27
C PRO A 52 -1.99 -15.46 -3.70
N LEU A 53 -1.44 -14.66 -2.77
CA LEU A 53 -0.42 -13.66 -3.10
C LEU A 53 0.90 -14.33 -3.46
N LEU A 54 1.33 -15.35 -2.71
CA LEU A 54 2.55 -16.10 -3.03
C LEU A 54 2.44 -16.78 -4.40
N ARG A 55 1.28 -17.38 -4.71
CA ARG A 55 1.04 -17.97 -6.05
C ARG A 55 1.11 -16.92 -7.14
N PHE A 56 0.56 -15.75 -6.90
CA PHE A 56 0.62 -14.63 -7.84
C PHE A 56 2.07 -14.19 -8.08
N ILE A 57 2.90 -14.05 -7.03
CA ILE A 57 4.32 -13.72 -7.16
C ILE A 57 5.05 -14.79 -7.97
N VAL A 58 4.81 -16.09 -7.69
CA VAL A 58 5.41 -17.21 -8.44
C VAL A 58 4.96 -17.20 -9.91
N LEU A 59 3.69 -16.90 -10.19
CA LEU A 59 3.18 -16.73 -11.55
C LEU A 59 3.94 -15.61 -12.28
N LEU A 60 4.11 -14.44 -11.66
CA LEU A 60 4.85 -13.32 -12.25
C LEU A 60 6.32 -13.67 -12.50
N MET A 61 6.96 -14.42 -11.58
CA MET A 61 8.33 -14.91 -11.78
C MET A 61 8.40 -15.85 -13.00
N GLY A 62 7.45 -16.78 -13.13
CA GLY A 62 7.35 -17.70 -14.29
C GLY A 62 7.18 -16.94 -15.61
N ILE A 63 6.25 -15.98 -15.66
CA ILE A 63 6.03 -15.13 -16.84
C ILE A 63 7.30 -14.38 -17.20
N THR A 64 7.98 -13.79 -16.19
CA THR A 64 9.21 -13.02 -16.41
C THR A 64 10.34 -13.90 -16.96
N THR A 65 10.50 -15.13 -16.45
CA THR A 65 11.55 -16.04 -16.94
C THR A 65 11.30 -16.51 -18.37
N LEU A 66 10.03 -16.68 -18.79
CA LEU A 66 9.67 -17.01 -20.17
C LEU A 66 10.05 -15.90 -21.15
N ASN A 67 10.20 -14.66 -20.69
CA ASN A 67 10.62 -13.52 -21.51
C ASN A 67 12.12 -13.49 -21.85
N LEU A 68 12.95 -14.41 -21.32
CA LEU A 68 14.40 -14.44 -21.59
C LEU A 68 14.75 -14.54 -23.09
N LYS A 69 13.88 -15.12 -23.91
CA LYS A 69 14.11 -15.27 -25.34
C LYS A 69 13.76 -14.03 -26.17
N HIS A 70 13.00 -13.09 -25.62
CA HIS A 70 12.39 -11.99 -26.39
C HIS A 70 12.82 -10.60 -25.95
N HIS A 71 13.44 -10.46 -24.76
CA HIS A 71 13.76 -9.17 -24.17
C HIS A 71 15.20 -9.09 -23.67
N ASP A 72 15.62 -7.86 -23.35
CA ASP A 72 16.91 -7.59 -22.72
C ASP A 72 17.05 -8.45 -21.44
N TYR A 73 18.04 -9.34 -21.43
CA TYR A 73 18.32 -10.24 -20.29
C TYR A 73 18.52 -9.48 -18.97
N ARG A 74 19.03 -8.23 -19.01
CA ARG A 74 19.24 -7.41 -17.82
C ARG A 74 17.90 -7.05 -17.16
N SER A 75 16.92 -6.62 -17.94
CA SER A 75 15.59 -6.28 -17.41
C SER A 75 14.86 -7.50 -16.88
N VAL A 76 15.04 -8.68 -17.51
CA VAL A 76 14.49 -9.94 -17.03
C VAL A 76 15.12 -10.34 -15.69
N ILE A 77 16.45 -10.37 -15.60
CA ILE A 77 17.17 -10.75 -14.38
C ILE A 77 16.78 -9.83 -13.21
N LEU A 78 16.78 -8.50 -13.43
CA LEU A 78 16.39 -7.54 -12.41
C LEU A 78 14.93 -7.72 -11.97
N SER A 79 14.02 -8.00 -12.90
CA SER A 79 12.61 -8.23 -12.59
C SER A 79 12.41 -9.52 -11.79
N VAL A 80 13.10 -10.61 -12.15
CA VAL A 80 13.07 -11.87 -11.37
C VAL A 80 13.64 -11.65 -9.98
N LEU A 81 14.78 -10.94 -9.86
CA LEU A 81 15.39 -10.64 -8.57
C LEU A 81 14.46 -9.81 -7.68
N MET A 82 13.81 -8.78 -8.25
CA MET A 82 12.80 -7.98 -7.53
C MET A 82 11.64 -8.85 -7.02
N LEU A 83 11.08 -9.71 -7.87
CA LEU A 83 9.99 -10.61 -7.48
C LEU A 83 10.44 -11.65 -6.43
N PHE A 84 11.68 -12.10 -6.51
CA PHE A 84 12.28 -12.98 -5.50
C PHE A 84 12.38 -12.27 -4.14
N VAL A 85 12.87 -11.03 -4.11
CA VAL A 85 12.91 -10.21 -2.90
C VAL A 85 11.49 -9.95 -2.37
N LEU A 86 10.53 -9.64 -3.24
CA LEU A 86 9.13 -9.45 -2.88
C LEU A 86 8.54 -10.71 -2.22
N GLY A 87 8.82 -11.88 -2.77
CA GLY A 87 8.40 -13.16 -2.17
C GLY A 87 9.02 -13.42 -0.80
N ASN A 88 10.31 -13.13 -0.62
CA ASN A 88 10.97 -13.20 0.68
C ASN A 88 10.32 -12.25 1.71
N LEU A 89 10.08 -11.00 1.33
CA LEU A 89 9.41 -10.02 2.20
C LEU A 89 7.98 -10.42 2.56
N TRP A 90 7.23 -10.96 1.59
CA TRP A 90 5.90 -11.51 1.85
C TRP A 90 5.94 -12.62 2.91
N LEU A 91 6.83 -13.59 2.74
CA LEU A 91 6.97 -14.72 3.67
C LEU A 91 7.39 -14.24 5.07
N LEU A 92 8.32 -13.25 5.16
CA LEU A 92 8.71 -12.63 6.42
C LEU A 92 7.52 -11.92 7.10
N CYS A 93 6.74 -11.13 6.37
CA CYS A 93 5.55 -10.48 6.92
C CYS A 93 4.54 -11.51 7.42
N ARG A 94 4.28 -12.58 6.64
CA ARG A 94 3.36 -13.66 7.02
C ARG A 94 3.81 -14.39 8.29
N GLU A 95 5.10 -14.67 8.44
CA GLU A 95 5.64 -15.31 9.66
C GLU A 95 5.54 -14.38 10.86
N SER A 96 5.93 -13.11 10.68
CA SER A 96 5.96 -12.12 11.75
C SER A 96 4.56 -11.82 12.31
N THR A 97 3.54 -11.75 11.45
CA THR A 97 2.14 -11.49 11.85
C THR A 97 1.51 -12.63 12.66
N GLN A 98 2.09 -13.82 12.67
CA GLN A 98 1.64 -14.91 13.55
C GLN A 98 2.03 -14.70 15.02
N SER A 99 3.04 -13.88 15.29
CA SER A 99 3.61 -13.65 16.61
C SER A 99 3.38 -12.23 17.14
N ILE A 100 3.11 -11.26 16.28
CA ILE A 100 2.85 -9.87 16.64
C ILE A 100 1.35 -9.62 16.60
N ALA A 101 0.81 -9.07 17.68
CA ALA A 101 -0.62 -8.78 17.74
C ALA A 101 -1.01 -7.66 16.74
N TRP A 102 -2.15 -7.83 16.06
CA TRP A 102 -2.65 -6.85 15.08
C TRP A 102 -2.73 -5.42 15.64
N HIS A 103 -3.09 -5.27 16.90
CA HIS A 103 -3.19 -3.94 17.50
C HIS A 103 -1.84 -3.21 17.61
N GLU A 104 -0.73 -3.92 17.76
CA GLU A 104 0.63 -3.33 17.79
C GLU A 104 1.03 -2.86 16.39
N LEU A 105 0.78 -3.68 15.37
CA LEU A 105 1.05 -3.34 13.98
C LEU A 105 0.19 -2.15 13.52
N ARG A 106 -1.08 -2.13 13.91
CA ARG A 106 -1.98 -1.00 13.66
C ARG A 106 -1.46 0.29 14.31
N LYS A 107 -1.04 0.22 15.57
CA LYS A 107 -0.43 1.37 16.26
C LYS A 107 0.81 1.86 15.52
N PHE A 108 1.67 0.95 15.10
CA PHE A 108 2.85 1.30 14.31
C PHE A 108 2.49 2.02 13.02
N ILE A 109 1.51 1.52 12.24
CA ILE A 109 1.11 2.15 10.97
C ILE A 109 0.55 3.56 11.21
N ILE A 110 -0.26 3.76 12.25
CA ILE A 110 -0.76 5.09 12.63
C ILE A 110 0.41 6.00 13.03
N GLN A 111 1.35 5.53 13.85
CA GLN A 111 2.55 6.27 14.24
C GLN A 111 3.41 6.64 13.04
N PHE A 112 3.54 5.74 12.07
CA PHE A 112 4.28 6.00 10.84
C PHE A 112 3.64 7.14 10.02
N GLY A 113 2.30 7.13 9.84
CA GLY A 113 1.60 8.24 9.18
C GLY A 113 1.78 9.57 9.92
N LEU A 114 1.68 9.59 11.25
CA LEU A 114 1.93 10.76 12.06
C LEU A 114 3.38 11.25 11.94
N TYR A 115 4.34 10.33 11.93
CA TYR A 115 5.76 10.64 11.74
C TYR A 115 6.01 11.28 10.36
N ILE A 116 5.40 10.75 9.28
CA ILE A 116 5.47 11.36 7.95
C ILE A 116 4.96 12.79 7.96
N THR A 117 3.83 13.05 8.63
CA THR A 117 3.27 14.40 8.72
C THR A 117 4.22 15.34 9.48
N ILE A 118 4.66 14.93 10.66
CA ILE A 118 5.52 15.77 11.53
C ILE A 118 6.89 15.98 10.86
N SER A 119 7.52 14.92 10.36
CA SER A 119 8.82 15.02 9.68
C SER A 119 8.73 15.84 8.40
N GLY A 120 7.60 15.77 7.67
CA GLY A 120 7.38 16.58 6.47
C GLY A 120 7.38 18.09 6.78
N PHE A 121 6.70 18.51 7.85
CA PHE A 121 6.76 19.90 8.30
C PHE A 121 8.14 20.27 8.84
N ALA A 122 8.75 19.39 9.64
CA ALA A 122 10.08 19.62 10.18
C ALA A 122 11.14 19.75 9.08
N PHE A 123 11.13 18.88 8.07
CA PHE A 123 12.08 18.95 6.94
C PHE A 123 11.83 20.19 6.08
N HIS A 124 10.56 20.56 5.86
CA HIS A 124 10.25 21.80 5.13
C HIS A 124 10.85 23.03 5.84
N TRP A 125 10.66 23.13 7.15
CA TRP A 125 11.24 24.21 7.97
C TRP A 125 12.78 24.13 8.00
N LEU A 126 13.34 22.94 8.24
CA LEU A 126 14.78 22.73 8.33
C LEU A 126 15.50 23.08 7.02
N ASN A 127 14.92 22.74 5.87
CA ASN A 127 15.46 23.08 4.56
C ASN A 127 15.47 24.60 4.26
N GLN A 128 14.69 25.40 4.99
CA GLN A 128 14.74 26.88 4.89
C GLN A 128 15.88 27.47 5.69
N VAL A 129 16.29 26.80 6.78
CA VAL A 129 17.31 27.30 7.73
C VAL A 129 18.68 26.69 7.47
N LEU A 130 18.73 25.42 7.06
CA LEU A 130 19.96 24.65 6.89
C LEU A 130 20.00 23.95 5.54
N THR A 131 21.12 24.00 4.87
CA THR A 131 21.38 23.18 3.68
C THR A 131 21.88 21.82 4.09
N LEU A 132 20.96 20.83 4.20
CA LEU A 132 21.35 19.46 4.48
C LEU A 132 22.06 18.82 3.29
N PRO A 133 23.11 18.01 3.51
CA PRO A 133 23.80 17.29 2.45
C PRO A 133 22.84 16.23 1.84
N THR A 134 22.98 15.98 0.53
CA THR A 134 22.10 15.10 -0.27
C THR A 134 22.02 13.69 0.32
N TRP A 135 23.15 13.14 0.78
CA TRP A 135 23.17 11.79 1.37
C TRP A 135 22.30 11.71 2.63
N LEU A 136 22.30 12.77 3.47
CA LEU A 136 21.49 12.81 4.69
C LEU A 136 20.00 12.94 4.34
N LYS A 137 19.64 13.78 3.37
CA LYS A 137 18.27 13.86 2.84
C LYS A 137 17.79 12.49 2.35
N PHE A 138 18.62 11.78 1.58
CA PHE A 138 18.31 10.44 1.13
C PHE A 138 18.09 9.46 2.30
N MET A 139 18.97 9.48 3.31
CA MET A 139 18.83 8.62 4.50
C MET A 139 17.58 8.90 5.30
N LEU A 140 17.13 10.16 5.36
CA LEU A 140 15.90 10.58 6.05
C LEU A 140 14.63 10.41 5.21
N GLY A 141 14.74 10.00 3.94
CA GLY A 141 13.60 9.86 3.04
C GLY A 141 13.12 11.15 2.40
N ASP A 142 13.92 12.23 2.49
CA ASP A 142 13.58 13.55 1.94
C ASP A 142 13.98 13.71 0.46
N LEU A 143 14.81 12.84 -0.10
CA LEU A 143 15.27 12.90 -1.48
C LEU A 143 15.32 11.50 -2.12
N LEU A 144 14.64 11.33 -3.25
CA LEU A 144 14.71 10.10 -4.05
C LEU A 144 15.54 10.33 -5.32
N TRP A 145 16.68 9.65 -5.46
CA TRP A 145 17.39 9.36 -6.73
C TRP A 145 17.35 10.48 -7.79
N GLY A 146 17.72 11.73 -7.42
CA GLY A 146 17.74 12.86 -8.34
C GLY A 146 16.35 13.47 -8.66
N TYR A 147 15.29 12.99 -8.07
CA TYR A 147 14.02 13.71 -8.07
C TYR A 147 14.21 15.01 -7.29
N ALA A 148 14.16 16.15 -7.98
CA ALA A 148 14.06 17.43 -7.32
C ALA A 148 12.81 17.39 -6.45
N ALA A 149 12.97 17.45 -5.14
CA ALA A 149 11.86 17.53 -4.20
C ALA A 149 10.94 18.67 -4.65
N ASN A 150 9.67 18.34 -4.93
CA ASN A 150 8.69 19.33 -5.35
C ASN A 150 8.37 20.16 -4.09
N GLN A 151 9.15 21.22 -3.87
CA GLN A 151 9.38 21.94 -2.63
C GLN A 151 8.12 22.40 -1.88
N ASN A 152 6.97 22.39 -2.57
CA ASN A 152 5.68 22.82 -2.02
C ASN A 152 4.72 21.65 -1.70
N ARG A 153 5.22 20.42 -1.59
CA ARG A 153 4.43 19.23 -1.28
C ARG A 153 5.03 18.49 -0.09
N LEU A 154 4.18 18.06 0.85
CA LEU A 154 4.59 17.26 1.99
C LEU A 154 4.84 15.80 1.57
N PHE A 155 5.98 15.23 1.98
CA PHE A 155 6.29 13.80 1.83
C PHE A 155 7.08 13.20 3.02
N GLY A 156 7.63 14.02 3.91
CA GLY A 156 8.34 13.54 5.10
C GLY A 156 9.42 12.51 4.76
N SER A 157 9.41 11.39 5.45
CA SER A 157 10.33 10.27 5.21
C SER A 157 9.92 9.33 4.08
N ALA A 158 8.89 9.66 3.28
CA ALA A 158 8.36 8.75 2.26
C ALA A 158 8.91 8.99 0.84
N TYR A 159 9.92 9.83 0.67
CA TYR A 159 10.57 10.23 -0.59
C TYR A 159 9.67 10.91 -1.62
N ASN A 160 8.41 10.50 -1.74
CA ASN A 160 7.47 10.96 -2.76
C ASN A 160 6.15 11.39 -2.11
N PRO A 161 5.58 12.54 -2.50
CA PRO A 161 4.30 13.00 -1.94
C PRO A 161 3.12 12.04 -2.16
N ASN A 162 3.11 11.27 -3.24
CA ASN A 162 2.04 10.32 -3.50
C ASN A 162 2.17 9.08 -2.60
N ASP A 163 3.40 8.61 -2.37
CA ASP A 163 3.67 7.51 -1.44
C ASP A 163 3.33 7.90 0.01
N ALA A 164 3.74 9.11 0.42
CA ALA A 164 3.33 9.69 1.70
C ALA A 164 1.81 9.74 1.83
N CYS A 165 1.10 10.22 0.80
CA CYS A 165 -0.35 10.31 0.79
C CYS A 165 -1.01 8.95 1.00
N CYS A 166 -0.54 7.90 0.31
CA CYS A 166 -1.06 6.53 0.48
C CYS A 166 -0.89 6.04 1.93
N LEU A 167 0.29 6.22 2.53
CA LEU A 167 0.57 5.84 3.91
C LEU A 167 -0.29 6.63 4.92
N LEU A 168 -0.48 7.93 4.69
CA LEU A 168 -1.33 8.80 5.50
C LEU A 168 -2.80 8.38 5.44
N LEU A 169 -3.31 8.02 4.26
CA LEU A 169 -4.69 7.54 4.07
C LEU A 169 -4.92 6.21 4.78
N ILE A 170 -3.96 5.29 4.72
CA ILE A 170 -4.03 4.02 5.46
C ILE A 170 -4.07 4.30 6.97
N ALA A 171 -3.18 5.17 7.48
CA ALA A 171 -3.13 5.54 8.89
C ALA A 171 -4.44 6.23 9.34
N LEU A 172 -4.97 7.15 8.53
CA LEU A 172 -6.23 7.83 8.76
C LEU A 172 -7.41 6.84 8.81
N GLY A 173 -7.49 5.93 7.83
CA GLY A 173 -8.53 4.89 7.79
C GLY A 173 -8.51 3.99 9.02
N LEU A 174 -7.32 3.60 9.48
CA LEU A 174 -7.17 2.79 10.70
C LEU A 174 -7.63 3.55 11.95
N LEU A 175 -7.24 4.82 12.09
CA LEU A 175 -7.61 5.64 13.24
C LEU A 175 -9.11 5.96 13.26
N LEU A 176 -9.70 6.31 12.12
CA LEU A 176 -11.14 6.56 11.99
C LEU A 176 -11.98 5.30 12.25
N THR A 177 -11.53 4.13 11.77
CA THR A 177 -12.20 2.85 12.07
C THR A 177 -12.22 2.57 13.57
N GLN A 178 -11.12 2.88 14.25
CA GLN A 178 -11.04 2.75 15.70
C GLN A 178 -12.05 3.67 16.42
N LEU A 179 -12.15 4.92 15.97
CA LEU A 179 -13.07 5.90 16.58
C LEU A 179 -14.54 5.58 16.33
N SER A 180 -14.89 5.13 15.13
CA SER A 180 -16.28 4.83 14.77
C SER A 180 -16.84 3.58 15.42
N HIS A 181 -15.99 2.63 15.78
CA HIS A 181 -16.44 1.32 16.28
C HIS A 181 -15.94 0.97 17.69
N GLY A 182 -15.13 1.83 18.27
CA GLY A 182 -14.42 1.53 19.51
C GLY A 182 -13.29 0.51 19.30
N SER A 183 -12.42 0.38 20.27
CA SER A 183 -11.35 -0.61 20.27
C SER A 183 -10.97 -0.97 21.71
N VAL A 184 -10.76 -2.26 21.98
CA VAL A 184 -10.22 -2.74 23.26
C VAL A 184 -8.81 -2.19 23.50
N HIS A 185 -8.04 -2.00 22.40
CA HIS A 185 -6.71 -1.42 22.41
C HIS A 185 -6.68 -0.13 21.60
N PRO A 186 -7.19 1.01 22.13
CA PRO A 186 -7.19 2.28 21.43
C PRO A 186 -5.75 2.81 21.23
N PHE A 187 -5.57 3.65 20.21
CA PHE A 187 -4.29 4.31 19.96
C PHE A 187 -3.91 5.20 21.15
N THR A 188 -4.83 6.06 21.59
CA THR A 188 -4.77 6.74 22.88
C THR A 188 -6.07 6.53 23.66
N ARG A 189 -6.03 6.67 24.98
CA ARG A 189 -7.22 6.59 25.85
C ARG A 189 -8.06 7.88 25.82
N TRP A 190 -7.50 8.96 25.27
CA TRP A 190 -8.11 10.29 25.25
C TRP A 190 -8.80 10.53 23.90
N PRO A 191 -10.14 10.60 23.85
CA PRO A 191 -10.88 10.80 22.59
C PRO A 191 -10.48 12.10 21.86
N LEU A 192 -10.31 13.20 22.60
CA LEU A 192 -9.93 14.49 22.03
C LEU A 192 -8.56 14.43 21.34
N ILE A 193 -7.59 13.72 21.94
CA ILE A 193 -6.27 13.51 21.31
C ILE A 193 -6.41 12.73 20.01
N ASN A 194 -7.25 11.67 20.01
CA ASN A 194 -7.46 10.89 18.78
C ASN A 194 -8.08 11.75 17.66
N TRP A 195 -9.04 12.63 17.97
CA TRP A 195 -9.60 13.57 16.98
C TRP A 195 -8.59 14.62 16.52
N PHE A 196 -7.76 15.13 17.40
CA PHE A 196 -6.63 15.99 17.04
C PHE A 196 -5.68 15.28 16.06
N LEU A 197 -5.34 14.02 16.31
CA LEU A 197 -4.49 13.22 15.42
C LEU A 197 -5.15 12.94 14.06
N VAL A 198 -6.47 12.76 14.02
CA VAL A 198 -7.24 12.71 12.75
C VAL A 198 -7.06 14.02 11.99
N GLY A 199 -7.24 15.16 12.64
CA GLY A 199 -7.00 16.48 12.04
C GLY A 199 -5.59 16.63 11.49
N LEU A 200 -4.58 16.20 12.26
CA LEU A 200 -3.18 16.24 11.84
C LEU A 200 -2.92 15.37 10.59
N LEU A 201 -3.47 14.16 10.53
CA LEU A 201 -3.37 13.29 9.35
C LEU A 201 -4.10 13.90 8.13
N CYS A 202 -5.28 14.50 8.34
CA CYS A 202 -6.00 15.20 7.27
C CYS A 202 -5.19 16.38 6.71
N VAL A 203 -4.57 17.17 7.57
CA VAL A 203 -3.64 18.25 7.16
C VAL A 203 -2.45 17.67 6.41
N GLY A 204 -1.89 16.55 6.88
CA GLY A 204 -0.82 15.84 6.17
C GLY A 204 -1.24 15.44 4.75
N VAL A 205 -2.39 14.78 4.59
CA VAL A 205 -2.93 14.40 3.27
C VAL A 205 -3.14 15.64 2.38
N TYR A 206 -3.74 16.70 2.90
CA TYR A 206 -3.94 17.95 2.17
C TYR A 206 -2.62 18.55 1.68
N GLN A 207 -1.61 18.59 2.52
CA GLN A 207 -0.29 19.14 2.20
C GLN A 207 0.53 18.28 1.23
N THR A 208 0.20 17.00 1.05
CA THR A 208 0.78 16.21 -0.06
C THR A 208 0.37 16.75 -1.43
N LYS A 209 -0.68 17.55 -1.51
CA LYS A 209 -1.29 18.08 -2.74
C LYS A 209 -1.63 16.97 -3.76
N SER A 210 -1.95 15.78 -3.27
CA SER A 210 -2.43 14.66 -4.06
C SER A 210 -3.95 14.78 -4.26
N ARG A 211 -4.41 14.94 -5.51
CA ARG A 211 -5.84 15.03 -5.83
C ARG A 211 -6.59 13.75 -5.51
N THR A 212 -6.03 12.62 -5.90
CA THR A 212 -6.56 11.30 -5.56
C THR A 212 -6.64 11.12 -4.05
N GLY A 213 -5.57 11.52 -3.35
CA GLY A 213 -5.54 11.46 -1.89
C GLY A 213 -6.64 12.29 -1.25
N LEU A 214 -6.88 13.50 -1.73
CA LEU A 214 -7.95 14.36 -1.26
C LEU A 214 -9.34 13.73 -1.48
N MET A 215 -9.60 13.17 -2.67
CA MET A 215 -10.87 12.50 -2.97
C MET A 215 -11.11 11.29 -2.06
N ILE A 216 -10.09 10.44 -1.86
CA ILE A 216 -10.18 9.27 -0.98
C ILE A 216 -10.37 9.71 0.47
N MET A 217 -9.65 10.73 0.94
CA MET A 217 -9.80 11.29 2.29
C MET A 217 -11.24 11.76 2.52
N ILE A 218 -11.82 12.52 1.60
CA ILE A 218 -13.19 12.98 1.65
C ILE A 218 -14.16 11.80 1.73
N ALA A 219 -13.99 10.79 0.88
CA ALA A 219 -14.84 9.60 0.88
C ALA A 219 -14.77 8.85 2.22
N ILE A 220 -13.59 8.69 2.80
CA ILE A 220 -13.38 8.06 4.12
C ILE A 220 -14.08 8.87 5.22
N LEU A 221 -13.93 10.20 5.21
CA LEU A 221 -14.54 11.08 6.20
C LEU A 221 -16.07 11.02 6.11
N ILE A 222 -16.63 11.11 4.90
CA ILE A 222 -18.08 10.99 4.67
C ILE A 222 -18.59 9.65 5.19
N MET A 223 -17.93 8.54 4.83
CA MET A 223 -18.34 7.20 5.25
C MET A 223 -18.28 7.05 6.78
N THR A 224 -17.20 7.54 7.41
CA THR A 224 -17.04 7.48 8.87
C THR A 224 -18.08 8.32 9.58
N THR A 225 -18.34 9.53 9.11
CA THR A 225 -19.34 10.43 9.70
C THR A 225 -20.75 9.89 9.54
N TYR A 226 -21.06 9.30 8.39
CA TYR A 226 -22.33 8.61 8.16
C TYR A 226 -22.55 7.46 9.18
N GLN A 227 -21.49 6.78 9.60
CA GLN A 227 -21.55 5.72 10.62
C GLN A 227 -21.71 6.28 12.03
N LEU A 228 -21.04 7.38 12.36
CA LEU A 228 -21.05 8.01 13.69
C LEU A 228 -22.33 8.78 13.97
N CYS A 229 -22.81 9.57 13.01
CA CYS A 229 -23.92 10.50 13.20
C CYS A 229 -25.27 9.86 12.83
N ARG A 230 -25.71 8.84 13.57
CA ARG A 230 -26.91 8.07 13.26
C ARG A 230 -28.19 8.92 13.11
N HIS A 231 -28.37 9.94 13.94
CA HIS A 231 -29.59 10.77 13.93
C HIS A 231 -29.54 11.90 12.89
N HIS A 232 -28.35 12.39 12.53
CA HIS A 232 -28.17 13.54 11.62
C HIS A 232 -27.39 13.18 10.34
N ARG A 233 -27.48 11.92 9.89
CA ARG A 233 -26.69 11.40 8.76
C ARG A 233 -26.79 12.28 7.52
N ILE A 234 -28.00 12.62 7.11
CA ILE A 234 -28.24 13.40 5.88
C ILE A 234 -27.62 14.80 6.03
N LEU A 235 -27.96 15.52 7.11
CA LEU A 235 -27.45 16.87 7.34
C LEU A 235 -25.92 16.92 7.35
N VAL A 236 -25.30 16.04 8.16
CA VAL A 236 -23.83 16.04 8.31
C VAL A 236 -23.15 15.60 7.02
N THR A 237 -23.71 14.63 6.28
CA THR A 237 -23.17 14.20 4.98
C THR A 237 -23.30 15.35 3.96
N THR A 238 -24.41 16.07 3.92
CA THR A 238 -24.58 17.23 3.04
C THR A 238 -23.58 18.35 3.35
N ILE A 239 -23.36 18.66 4.64
CA ILE A 239 -22.38 19.65 5.06
C ILE A 239 -20.96 19.24 4.63
N LEU A 240 -20.62 17.95 4.81
CA LEU A 240 -19.30 17.43 4.38
C LEU A 240 -19.12 17.47 2.87
N ILE A 241 -20.16 17.13 2.09
CA ILE A 241 -20.11 17.23 0.63
C ILE A 241 -19.92 18.69 0.21
N ALA A 242 -20.72 19.62 0.77
CA ALA A 242 -20.59 21.04 0.48
C ALA A 242 -19.21 21.60 0.85
N GLY A 243 -18.71 21.27 2.05
CA GLY A 243 -17.36 21.62 2.49
C GLY A 243 -16.27 21.03 1.58
N SER A 244 -16.47 19.79 1.12
CA SER A 244 -15.55 19.13 0.19
C SER A 244 -15.45 19.83 -1.16
N LEU A 245 -16.56 20.34 -1.67
CA LEU A 245 -16.59 21.13 -2.92
C LEU A 245 -15.83 22.46 -2.75
N ILE A 246 -15.97 23.12 -1.59
CA ILE A 246 -15.21 24.32 -1.26
C ILE A 246 -13.71 24.00 -1.19
N VAL A 247 -13.32 22.95 -0.44
CA VAL A 247 -11.92 22.52 -0.33
C VAL A 247 -11.33 22.18 -1.69
N TRP A 248 -12.11 21.51 -2.56
CA TRP A 248 -11.70 21.21 -3.93
C TRP A 248 -11.45 22.47 -4.76
N HIS A 249 -12.29 23.48 -4.63
CA HIS A 249 -12.17 24.74 -5.38
C HIS A 249 -10.95 25.56 -4.93
N VAL A 250 -10.66 25.56 -3.63
CA VAL A 250 -9.51 26.28 -3.03
C VAL A 250 -8.21 25.47 -3.12
N PHE A 251 -8.27 24.22 -3.62
CA PHE A 251 -7.12 23.34 -3.65
C PHE A 251 -5.97 23.90 -4.51
N PRO A 252 -4.72 24.00 -4.01
CA PRO A 252 -3.63 24.76 -4.62
C PRO A 252 -3.26 24.38 -6.06
N ARG A 253 -3.73 23.23 -6.55
CA ARG A 253 -3.47 22.71 -7.90
C ARG A 253 -4.72 22.66 -8.77
N SER A 254 -5.79 23.37 -8.42
CA SER A 254 -7.03 23.37 -9.20
C SER A 254 -6.80 23.84 -10.64
N ALA A 255 -6.05 24.93 -10.85
CA ALA A 255 -5.75 25.48 -12.18
C ALA A 255 -4.94 24.53 -13.09
N SER A 256 -4.11 23.63 -12.53
CA SER A 256 -3.32 22.62 -13.27
C SER A 256 -4.01 21.25 -13.37
N THR A 257 -5.33 21.18 -13.06
CA THR A 257 -6.04 19.89 -13.02
C THR A 257 -6.15 19.26 -14.41
N ILE A 258 -6.51 20.05 -15.42
CA ILE A 258 -6.70 19.57 -16.79
C ILE A 258 -5.38 19.05 -17.37
N THR A 259 -4.30 19.83 -17.26
CA THR A 259 -2.98 19.43 -17.77
C THR A 259 -2.44 18.17 -17.10
N ALA A 260 -2.61 18.03 -15.78
CA ALA A 260 -2.16 16.82 -15.08
C ALA A 260 -3.06 15.59 -15.38
N LEU A 261 -4.35 15.78 -15.62
CA LEU A 261 -5.23 14.71 -16.08
C LEU A 261 -4.85 14.27 -17.50
N GLN A 262 -4.65 15.21 -18.39
CA GLN A 262 -4.18 14.94 -19.75
C GLN A 262 -2.86 14.20 -19.78
N SER A 263 -1.88 14.61 -18.95
CA SER A 263 -0.62 13.91 -18.80
C SER A 263 -0.81 12.45 -18.35
N ARG A 264 -1.68 12.19 -17.38
CA ARG A 264 -1.97 10.80 -16.94
C ARG A 264 -2.68 9.98 -18.01
N LEU A 265 -3.67 10.57 -18.70
CA LEU A 265 -4.36 9.89 -19.81
C LEU A 265 -3.38 9.54 -20.94
N THR A 266 -2.44 10.43 -21.25
CA THR A 266 -1.38 10.16 -22.22
C THR A 266 -0.47 9.00 -21.76
N ILE A 267 -0.06 9.01 -20.47
CA ILE A 267 0.73 7.90 -19.92
C ILE A 267 -0.04 6.59 -19.98
N TRP A 268 -1.31 6.58 -19.62
CA TRP A 268 -2.17 5.38 -19.67
C TRP A 268 -2.34 4.87 -21.09
N HIS A 269 -2.63 5.75 -22.05
CA HIS A 269 -2.73 5.40 -23.46
C HIS A 269 -1.44 4.77 -23.99
N ASN A 270 -0.29 5.40 -23.72
CA ASN A 270 1.02 4.89 -24.14
C ASN A 270 1.39 3.59 -23.41
N SER A 271 1.05 3.44 -22.14
CA SER A 271 1.24 2.19 -21.39
C SER A 271 0.42 1.05 -21.97
N PHE A 272 -0.81 1.33 -22.41
CA PHE A 272 -1.64 0.36 -23.12
C PHE A 272 -1.06 0.01 -24.49
N THR A 273 -0.40 0.96 -25.16
CA THR A 273 0.33 0.70 -26.42
C THR A 273 1.55 -0.19 -26.17
N VAL A 274 2.31 0.02 -25.07
CA VAL A 274 3.37 -0.89 -24.64
C VAL A 274 2.83 -2.31 -24.39
N PHE A 275 1.69 -2.44 -23.71
CA PHE A 275 1.02 -3.73 -23.53
C PHE A 275 0.69 -4.41 -24.88
N LYS A 276 0.18 -3.68 -25.87
CA LYS A 276 -0.13 -4.22 -27.20
C LYS A 276 1.09 -4.77 -27.93
N GLN A 277 2.30 -4.29 -27.66
CA GLN A 277 3.54 -4.79 -28.26
C GLN A 277 3.91 -6.20 -27.75
N ALA A 278 3.54 -6.53 -26.50
CA ALA A 278 3.82 -7.83 -25.89
C ALA A 278 2.61 -8.32 -25.04
N PRO A 279 1.45 -8.63 -25.68
CA PRO A 279 0.19 -8.79 -24.96
C PRO A 279 0.12 -10.03 -24.06
N TYR A 280 0.89 -11.08 -24.34
CA TYR A 280 0.81 -12.33 -23.58
C TYR A 280 1.69 -12.31 -22.33
N LEU A 281 2.95 -11.91 -22.46
CA LEU A 281 3.96 -12.01 -21.39
C LEU A 281 4.46 -10.65 -20.89
N GLY A 282 4.07 -9.55 -21.55
CA GLY A 282 4.54 -8.19 -21.22
C GLY A 282 6.00 -7.95 -21.55
N VAL A 283 6.49 -6.75 -21.19
CA VAL A 283 7.87 -6.30 -21.47
C VAL A 283 8.78 -6.38 -20.24
N THR A 284 8.38 -7.08 -19.18
CA THR A 284 8.97 -7.12 -17.84
C THR A 284 8.83 -5.82 -17.06
N TYR A 285 8.97 -5.90 -15.72
CA TYR A 285 8.84 -4.71 -14.87
C TYR A 285 9.90 -3.65 -15.18
N PHE A 286 11.17 -4.03 -15.23
CA PHE A 286 12.25 -3.09 -15.55
C PHE A 286 12.38 -2.80 -17.06
N GLY A 287 11.74 -3.59 -17.93
CA GLY A 287 11.66 -3.33 -19.36
C GLY A 287 10.67 -2.21 -19.71
N PHE A 288 9.63 -2.00 -18.88
CA PHE A 288 8.57 -1.02 -19.14
C PHE A 288 9.11 0.38 -19.47
N ALA A 289 9.92 0.95 -18.60
CA ALA A 289 10.42 2.33 -18.76
C ALA A 289 11.22 2.50 -20.06
N ARG A 290 11.99 1.47 -20.48
CA ARG A 290 12.76 1.47 -21.72
C ARG A 290 11.84 1.43 -22.94
N HIS A 291 10.85 0.52 -22.96
CA HIS A 291 9.88 0.44 -24.05
C HIS A 291 9.03 1.71 -24.15
N TYR A 292 8.66 2.28 -23.02
CA TYR A 292 7.93 3.56 -22.99
C TYR A 292 8.79 4.69 -23.58
N LEU A 293 10.07 4.78 -23.19
CA LEU A 293 11.01 5.77 -23.73
C LEU A 293 11.19 5.59 -25.25
N GLN A 294 11.35 4.36 -25.72
CA GLN A 294 11.48 4.07 -27.17
C GLN A 294 10.21 4.48 -27.96
N LEU A 295 9.03 4.33 -27.36
CA LEU A 295 7.77 4.67 -27.99
C LEU A 295 7.51 6.19 -28.03
N THR A 296 7.91 6.93 -27.00
CA THR A 296 7.45 8.32 -26.78
C THR A 296 8.56 9.35 -26.76
N GLY A 297 9.84 8.92 -26.71
CA GLY A 297 11.00 9.79 -26.46
C GLY A 297 11.07 10.35 -25.02
N THR A 298 10.12 10.02 -24.12
CA THR A 298 10.06 10.52 -22.75
C THR A 298 10.23 9.39 -21.76
N TYR A 299 11.10 9.58 -20.76
CA TYR A 299 11.27 8.60 -19.69
C TYR A 299 10.13 8.65 -18.66
N VAL A 300 9.43 7.53 -18.49
CA VAL A 300 8.39 7.34 -17.46
C VAL A 300 8.67 6.01 -16.76
N PRO A 301 8.91 5.99 -15.44
CA PRO A 301 9.33 4.78 -14.73
C PRO A 301 8.19 3.75 -14.56
N HIS A 302 6.93 4.18 -14.55
CA HIS A 302 5.75 3.33 -14.33
C HIS A 302 4.47 3.96 -14.89
N ALA A 303 3.44 3.14 -15.11
CA ALA A 303 2.19 3.53 -15.78
C ALA A 303 1.25 4.46 -14.97
N HIS A 304 1.55 4.80 -13.72
CA HIS A 304 0.65 5.50 -12.78
C HIS A 304 -0.74 4.84 -12.63
N ASP A 305 -0.79 3.53 -12.81
CA ASP A 305 -1.95 2.67 -12.59
C ASP A 305 -1.44 1.24 -12.41
N ILE A 306 -1.90 0.56 -11.36
CA ILE A 306 -1.39 -0.77 -11.01
C ILE A 306 -1.76 -1.83 -12.06
N LEU A 307 -3.00 -1.76 -12.60
CA LEU A 307 -3.47 -2.73 -13.57
C LEU A 307 -2.75 -2.57 -14.91
N LEU A 308 -2.62 -1.32 -15.39
CA LEU A 308 -1.87 -1.02 -16.62
C LEU A 308 -0.39 -1.38 -16.49
N MET A 309 0.22 -1.12 -15.32
CA MET A 309 1.60 -1.52 -15.07
C MET A 309 1.77 -3.03 -15.11
N LEU A 310 0.85 -3.79 -14.54
CA LEU A 310 0.89 -5.26 -14.56
C LEU A 310 0.61 -5.82 -15.96
N LEU A 311 -0.34 -5.24 -16.70
CA LEU A 311 -0.60 -5.61 -18.09
C LEU A 311 0.60 -5.35 -18.99
N ALA A 312 1.21 -4.16 -18.90
CA ALA A 312 2.38 -3.83 -19.70
C ALA A 312 3.61 -4.68 -19.32
N SER A 313 3.82 -4.93 -18.03
CA SER A 313 5.01 -5.65 -17.55
C SER A 313 4.91 -7.17 -17.67
N PHE A 314 3.72 -7.75 -17.46
CA PHE A 314 3.52 -9.21 -17.35
C PHE A 314 2.41 -9.74 -18.27
N GLY A 315 1.93 -8.91 -19.20
CA GLY A 315 0.91 -9.27 -20.17
C GLY A 315 -0.47 -9.57 -19.55
N ILE A 316 -1.33 -10.18 -20.37
CA ILE A 316 -2.70 -10.53 -19.97
C ILE A 316 -2.72 -11.52 -18.80
N LEU A 317 -1.74 -12.42 -18.70
CA LEU A 317 -1.65 -13.39 -17.61
C LEU A 317 -1.39 -12.69 -16.26
N GLY A 318 -0.49 -11.70 -16.23
CA GLY A 318 -0.23 -10.88 -15.03
C GLY A 318 -1.44 -10.04 -14.64
N GLY A 319 -2.07 -9.35 -15.60
CA GLY A 319 -3.27 -8.55 -15.38
C GLY A 319 -4.47 -9.39 -14.89
N ALA A 320 -4.74 -10.52 -15.54
CA ALA A 320 -5.82 -11.43 -15.13
C ALA A 320 -5.57 -12.05 -13.75
N GLY A 321 -4.31 -12.43 -13.45
CA GLY A 321 -3.91 -12.91 -12.12
C GLY A 321 -4.16 -11.86 -11.03
N PHE A 322 -3.87 -10.60 -11.30
CA PHE A 322 -4.15 -9.51 -10.37
C PHE A 322 -5.67 -9.29 -10.17
N ILE A 323 -6.44 -9.25 -11.24
CA ILE A 323 -7.90 -9.12 -11.17
C ILE A 323 -8.49 -10.26 -10.34
N TYR A 324 -8.06 -11.50 -10.61
CA TYR A 324 -8.47 -12.65 -9.81
C TYR A 324 -8.11 -12.51 -8.34
N LEU A 325 -6.88 -12.05 -8.02
CA LEU A 325 -6.43 -11.82 -6.65
C LEU A 325 -7.34 -10.80 -5.94
N VAL A 326 -7.65 -9.68 -6.59
CA VAL A 326 -8.51 -8.62 -6.02
C VAL A 326 -9.94 -9.11 -5.83
N LEU A 327 -10.55 -9.72 -6.86
CA LEU A 327 -11.93 -10.19 -6.80
C LEU A 327 -12.09 -11.32 -5.76
N SER A 328 -11.18 -12.29 -5.73
CA SER A 328 -11.21 -13.37 -4.74
C SER A 328 -11.02 -12.85 -3.32
N SER A 329 -10.10 -11.90 -3.11
CA SER A 329 -9.89 -11.27 -1.79
C SER A 329 -11.13 -10.49 -1.33
N GLY A 330 -11.74 -9.71 -2.24
CA GLY A 330 -12.99 -8.99 -1.96
C GLY A 330 -14.16 -9.93 -1.62
N TRP A 331 -14.30 -11.02 -2.38
CA TRP A 331 -15.29 -12.06 -2.11
C TRP A 331 -15.09 -12.73 -0.75
N HIS A 332 -13.85 -13.08 -0.41
CA HIS A 332 -13.52 -13.61 0.90
C HIS A 332 -13.82 -12.61 2.01
N LEU A 333 -13.45 -11.34 1.83
CA LEU A 333 -13.69 -10.29 2.81
C LEU A 333 -15.19 -10.11 3.10
N THR A 334 -16.04 -10.10 2.07
CA THR A 334 -17.50 -10.00 2.22
C THR A 334 -18.10 -11.23 2.89
N LYS A 335 -17.66 -12.44 2.50
CA LYS A 335 -18.10 -13.68 3.18
C LYS A 335 -17.73 -13.67 4.66
N TYR A 336 -16.52 -13.31 5.00
CA TYR A 336 -16.07 -13.21 6.40
C TYR A 336 -16.88 -12.17 7.17
N TRP A 337 -17.19 -11.03 6.55
CA TRP A 337 -18.04 -10.02 7.17
C TRP A 337 -19.43 -10.56 7.51
N HIS A 338 -20.06 -11.27 6.61
CA HIS A 338 -21.37 -11.86 6.87
C HIS A 338 -21.33 -12.95 7.93
N GLN A 339 -20.24 -13.72 7.99
CA GLN A 339 -20.14 -14.87 8.89
C GLN A 339 -19.67 -14.50 10.30
N TYR A 340 -18.71 -13.61 10.43
CA TYR A 340 -18.01 -13.40 11.73
C TYR A 340 -18.19 -12.01 12.33
N ARG A 341 -18.34 -10.95 11.54
CA ARG A 341 -18.52 -9.55 11.97
C ARG A 341 -17.50 -9.10 13.03
N THR A 342 -16.25 -9.59 12.97
CA THR A 342 -15.24 -9.28 13.99
C THR A 342 -14.80 -7.83 13.94
N PRO A 343 -14.37 -7.23 15.07
CA PRO A 343 -13.85 -5.87 15.09
C PRO A 343 -12.64 -5.69 14.17
N ASN A 344 -11.75 -6.71 14.06
CA ASN A 344 -10.57 -6.65 13.20
C ASN A 344 -10.93 -6.53 11.72
N LEU A 345 -12.03 -7.17 11.30
CA LEU A 345 -12.45 -7.19 9.90
C LEU A 345 -12.78 -5.79 9.37
N ARG A 346 -13.27 -4.89 10.22
CA ARG A 346 -13.60 -3.51 9.87
C ARG A 346 -12.38 -2.72 9.41
N TYR A 347 -11.21 -2.99 10.01
CA TYR A 347 -9.96 -2.36 9.60
C TYR A 347 -9.53 -2.80 8.19
N PHE A 348 -9.70 -4.08 7.84
CA PHE A 348 -9.39 -4.58 6.51
C PHE A 348 -10.40 -4.08 5.47
N MET A 349 -11.69 -4.01 5.83
CA MET A 349 -12.73 -3.41 4.99
C MET A 349 -12.50 -1.92 4.70
N MET A 350 -11.80 -1.22 5.57
CA MET A 350 -11.39 0.17 5.34
C MET A 350 -10.10 0.26 4.53
N THR A 351 -9.05 -0.46 4.92
CA THR A 351 -7.71 -0.26 4.36
C THR A 351 -7.52 -0.88 2.98
N LEU A 352 -8.06 -2.07 2.70
CA LEU A 352 -7.89 -2.73 1.40
C LEU A 352 -8.53 -1.94 0.24
N PRO A 353 -9.76 -1.39 0.36
CA PRO A 353 -10.29 -0.49 -0.66
C PRO A 353 -9.50 0.81 -0.84
N ILE A 354 -8.93 1.39 0.24
CA ILE A 354 -8.07 2.57 0.14
C ILE A 354 -6.84 2.25 -0.72
N ILE A 355 -6.17 1.14 -0.43
CA ILE A 355 -4.98 0.68 -1.17
C ILE A 355 -5.32 0.47 -2.65
N LEU A 356 -6.43 -0.20 -2.94
CA LEU A 356 -6.87 -0.46 -4.30
C LEU A 356 -7.23 0.83 -5.04
N ALA A 357 -8.06 1.69 -4.43
CA ALA A 357 -8.49 2.94 -5.04
C ALA A 357 -7.30 3.87 -5.34
N TYR A 358 -6.33 3.92 -4.43
CA TYR A 358 -5.11 4.70 -4.66
C TYR A 358 -4.24 4.06 -5.76
N GLY A 359 -4.09 2.73 -5.75
CA GLY A 359 -3.31 1.98 -6.73
C GLY A 359 -3.82 2.08 -8.17
N LEU A 360 -5.13 2.26 -8.36
CA LEU A 360 -5.75 2.50 -9.68
C LEU A 360 -5.49 3.90 -10.24
N THR A 361 -4.95 4.81 -9.45
CA THR A 361 -4.66 6.18 -9.88
C THR A 361 -3.19 6.55 -9.79
N ASP A 362 -2.40 5.75 -9.08
CA ASP A 362 -0.95 5.88 -9.00
C ASP A 362 -0.30 4.52 -8.69
N PHE A 363 0.91 4.30 -9.20
CA PHE A 363 1.64 3.04 -8.98
C PHE A 363 2.54 3.13 -7.73
N VAL A 364 1.91 3.17 -6.55
CA VAL A 364 2.62 3.29 -5.25
C VAL A 364 3.38 2.03 -4.82
N LEU A 365 3.21 0.89 -5.53
CA LEU A 365 3.97 -0.33 -5.26
C LEU A 365 5.45 -0.22 -5.65
N SER A 366 5.85 0.83 -6.37
CA SER A 366 7.26 1.16 -6.62
C SER A 366 7.98 1.61 -5.34
N SER A 367 7.25 2.15 -4.37
CA SER A 367 7.78 2.52 -3.06
C SER A 367 7.89 1.31 -2.14
N MET A 368 9.10 0.96 -1.72
CA MET A 368 9.33 -0.15 -0.78
C MET A 368 8.65 0.06 0.57
N GLN A 369 8.52 1.31 1.03
CA GLN A 369 7.82 1.62 2.27
C GLN A 369 6.33 1.30 2.17
N VAL A 370 5.67 1.78 1.12
CA VAL A 370 4.25 1.50 0.85
C VAL A 370 4.05 0.01 0.64
N LEU A 371 4.89 -0.63 -0.15
CA LEU A 371 4.83 -2.06 -0.44
C LEU A 371 4.91 -2.91 0.84
N ILE A 372 5.86 -2.63 1.73
CA ILE A 372 6.01 -3.36 3.00
C ILE A 372 4.77 -3.18 3.88
N ILE A 373 4.22 -1.97 3.98
CA ILE A 373 2.98 -1.73 4.76
C ILE A 373 1.78 -2.47 4.15
N ILE A 374 1.66 -2.50 2.82
CA ILE A 374 0.61 -3.26 2.13
C ILE A 374 0.77 -4.77 2.39
N LEU A 375 1.99 -5.30 2.24
CA LEU A 375 2.27 -6.72 2.55
C LEU A 375 1.94 -7.07 4.00
N LEU A 376 2.24 -6.17 4.93
CA LEU A 376 1.93 -6.34 6.34
C LEU A 376 0.42 -6.40 6.59
N ILE A 377 -0.37 -5.52 5.99
CA ILE A 377 -1.84 -5.51 6.10
C ILE A 377 -2.44 -6.79 5.49
N ILE A 378 -1.96 -7.20 4.31
CA ILE A 378 -2.41 -8.44 3.66
C ILE A 378 -2.02 -9.66 4.49
N ALA A 379 -0.83 -9.67 5.10
CA ALA A 379 -0.38 -10.77 5.97
C ALA A 379 -1.25 -10.89 7.24
N CYS A 380 -1.63 -9.75 7.85
CA CYS A 380 -2.57 -9.73 8.98
C CYS A 380 -3.94 -10.24 8.57
N TRP A 381 -4.43 -9.84 7.39
CA TRP A 381 -5.69 -10.36 6.83
C TRP A 381 -5.60 -11.88 6.60
N HIS A 382 -4.52 -12.35 5.99
CA HIS A 382 -4.29 -13.78 5.76
C HIS A 382 -4.23 -14.57 7.09
N HIS A 383 -3.60 -14.02 8.12
CA HIS A 383 -3.56 -14.62 9.45
C HIS A 383 -4.96 -14.71 10.09
N GLU A 384 -5.78 -13.65 10.01
CA GLU A 384 -7.17 -13.66 10.50
C GLU A 384 -8.00 -14.75 9.79
N GLN A 385 -7.78 -14.97 8.49
CA GLN A 385 -8.43 -16.05 7.73
C GLN A 385 -8.02 -17.45 8.22
N GLN A 386 -6.77 -17.65 8.62
CA GLN A 386 -6.29 -18.94 9.14
C GLN A 386 -6.88 -19.25 10.53
N LEU A 387 -7.05 -18.22 11.37
CA LEU A 387 -7.64 -18.39 12.69
C LEU A 387 -9.14 -18.78 12.64
N ARG A 388 -9.85 -18.40 11.58
CA ARG A 388 -11.30 -18.57 11.46
C ARG A 388 -11.67 -19.03 10.04
N PRO A 389 -11.47 -20.31 9.71
CA PRO A 389 -11.79 -20.80 8.38
C PRO A 389 -13.29 -20.69 8.08
N ILE A 390 -13.65 -20.31 6.85
CA ILE A 390 -15.05 -20.28 6.40
C ILE A 390 -15.63 -21.68 6.50
N ILE A 391 -16.65 -21.86 7.34
CA ILE A 391 -17.38 -23.11 7.47
C ILE A 391 -18.30 -23.22 6.26
N SER A 392 -18.10 -24.29 5.46
CA SER A 392 -19.00 -24.60 4.35
C SER A 392 -20.41 -24.92 4.90
N PRO A 393 -21.48 -24.38 4.31
CA PRO A 393 -22.86 -24.68 4.77
C PRO A 393 -23.22 -26.17 4.74
N ARG A 394 -22.49 -27.00 4.02
CA ARG A 394 -22.69 -28.46 3.96
C ARG A 394 -22.36 -29.23 5.25
N LYS A 395 -21.71 -28.59 6.25
CA LYS A 395 -21.41 -29.25 7.54
C LYS A 395 -22.48 -29.01 8.62
N TYR A 396 -23.52 -28.25 8.33
CA TYR A 396 -24.69 -28.07 9.21
C TYR A 396 -25.89 -28.95 8.82
N GLN A 397 -25.66 -30.08 8.17
CA GLN A 397 -26.63 -31.15 8.26
C GLN A 397 -26.41 -31.83 9.61
N SER A 398 -27.08 -31.29 10.63
CA SER A 398 -27.28 -31.96 11.89
C SER A 398 -27.84 -33.36 11.63
N PRO A 399 -27.43 -34.37 12.36
CA PRO A 399 -28.20 -35.62 12.38
C PRO A 399 -29.58 -35.29 12.93
N LEU A 400 -30.60 -35.38 12.07
CA LEU A 400 -31.96 -35.58 12.50
C LEU A 400 -31.99 -36.92 13.25
N ILE A 401 -32.17 -36.89 14.55
CA ILE A 401 -32.91 -37.88 15.33
C ILE A 401 -33.77 -37.13 16.32
#